data_f388704c76bd40be9e59beb42652547c
#
_entry.id   f388704c76bd40be9e59beb42652547c
#
_cell.length_a   1.000
_cell.length_b   1.000
_cell.length_c   1.000
_cell.angle_alpha   90.00
_cell.angle_beta   90.00
_cell.angle_gamma   90.00
#
_symmetry.space_group_name_H-M   'P 1'
#
loop_
_entity.id
_entity.type
_entity.pdbx_description
1 polymer ?
#
loop_
_entity_poly.entity_id
_entity_poly.type
_entity_poly.pdbx_seq_one_letter_code
_entity_poly.pdbx_strand_id
1 'polypeptide(L)'
;MSVSILEQAGVSAATETIPEMALRAVLMPFYNNLGDRNSSFDLPEGVSQFFVAGAFLVTPDQDWHMLTASLGFPSEQNRLMIPIDGGHPGRVRATGEALYLPDTNAEAGKFKQYLKTARMGSAIYAPMIWQGKFIGQIVMAARARNSLYPKDFALMRAAAPLAAAVYVAKGGLEWLVKMYPPVDAYKVSPEGL
;
A
#
# COMPACT_ATOMS: atom_id res chain seq x y z
N MET A 1 3.03 18.58 12.84
CA MET A 1 2.36 17.27 12.63
C MET A 1 3.10 16.38 11.62
N SER A 2 3.49 16.87 10.45
CA SER A 2 4.13 16.06 9.40
C SER A 2 5.50 15.48 9.78
N VAL A 3 6.38 16.27 10.39
CA VAL A 3 7.72 15.83 10.82
C VAL A 3 7.61 14.74 11.89
N SER A 4 6.69 14.91 12.85
CA SER A 4 6.45 13.94 13.92
C SER A 4 6.03 12.55 13.40
N ILE A 5 5.24 12.47 12.32
CA ILE A 5 4.82 11.18 11.74
C ILE A 5 6.01 10.44 11.10
N LEU A 6 6.86 11.15 10.35
CA LEU A 6 8.07 10.58 9.75
C LEU A 6 9.10 10.16 10.80
N GLU A 7 9.27 10.95 11.85
CA GLU A 7 10.14 10.60 12.99
C GLU A 7 9.66 9.32 13.68
N GLN A 8 8.36 9.23 13.99
CA GLN A 8 7.77 8.04 14.58
C GLN A 8 7.97 6.80 13.69
N ALA A 9 7.79 6.94 12.38
CA ALA A 9 8.00 5.86 11.43
C ALA A 9 9.46 5.38 11.44
N GLY A 10 10.42 6.31 11.43
CA GLY A 10 11.84 5.98 11.48
C GLY A 10 12.25 5.31 12.81
N VAL A 11 11.82 5.86 13.93
CA VAL A 11 12.12 5.31 15.27
C VAL A 11 11.52 3.92 15.44
N SER A 12 10.25 3.73 15.06
CA SER A 12 9.56 2.43 15.17
C SER A 12 10.23 1.37 14.29
N ALA A 13 10.59 1.71 13.06
CA ALA A 13 11.24 0.79 12.15
C ALA A 13 12.68 0.43 12.56
N ALA A 14 13.36 1.31 13.27
CA ALA A 14 14.76 1.09 13.69
C ALA A 14 14.90 -0.14 14.61
N THR A 15 13.91 -0.41 15.46
CA THR A 15 13.91 -1.53 16.41
C THR A 15 13.55 -2.87 15.77
N GLU A 16 12.93 -2.87 14.59
CA GLU A 16 12.52 -4.10 13.92
C GLU A 16 13.70 -4.80 13.24
N THR A 17 13.72 -6.11 13.30
CA THR A 17 14.76 -6.95 12.67
C THR A 17 14.26 -7.66 11.42
N ILE A 18 12.95 -7.90 11.31
CA ILE A 18 12.33 -8.57 10.17
C ILE A 18 11.90 -7.50 9.15
N PRO A 19 12.30 -7.60 7.87
CA PRO A 19 12.00 -6.59 6.85
C PRO A 19 10.51 -6.25 6.72
N GLU A 20 9.64 -7.24 6.78
CA GLU A 20 8.19 -7.06 6.74
C GLU A 20 7.68 -6.26 7.96
N MET A 21 8.17 -6.58 9.14
CA MET A 21 7.78 -5.88 10.37
C MET A 21 8.31 -4.45 10.37
N ALA A 22 9.50 -4.22 9.82
CA ALA A 22 10.05 -2.88 9.64
C ALA A 22 9.20 -2.03 8.67
N LEU A 23 8.75 -2.60 7.55
CA LEU A 23 7.80 -1.93 6.65
C LEU A 23 6.47 -1.61 7.34
N ARG A 24 5.94 -2.56 8.12
CA ARG A 24 4.72 -2.37 8.90
C ARG A 24 4.89 -1.24 9.92
N ALA A 25 6.04 -1.18 10.60
CA ALA A 25 6.38 -0.13 11.56
C ALA A 25 6.49 1.24 10.89
N VAL A 26 7.05 1.32 9.68
CA VAL A 26 7.04 2.56 8.87
C VAL A 26 5.61 3.00 8.57
N LEU A 27 4.72 2.09 8.17
CA LEU A 27 3.36 2.42 7.73
C LEU A 27 2.42 2.76 8.88
N MET A 28 2.64 2.23 10.07
CA MET A 28 1.70 2.36 11.21
C MET A 28 1.37 3.82 11.59
N PRO A 29 2.33 4.76 11.72
CA PRO A 29 2.02 6.16 12.02
C PRO A 29 1.17 6.83 10.93
N PHE A 30 1.40 6.50 9.65
CA PHE A 30 0.59 7.02 8.55
C PHE A 30 -0.82 6.43 8.60
N TYR A 31 -0.93 5.11 8.74
CA TYR A 31 -2.21 4.43 8.89
C TYR A 31 -3.07 5.03 10.00
N ASN A 32 -2.48 5.38 11.15
CA ASN A 32 -3.21 5.89 12.30
C ASN A 32 -3.61 7.37 12.17
N ASN A 33 -2.88 8.17 11.38
CA ASN A 33 -3.01 9.63 11.41
C ASN A 33 -3.49 10.27 10.09
N LEU A 34 -3.46 9.55 8.97
CA LEU A 34 -3.88 10.12 7.69
C LEU A 34 -5.37 9.88 7.42
N GLY A 35 -5.92 10.78 6.63
CA GLY A 35 -7.31 10.76 6.17
C GLY A 35 -8.33 11.16 7.23
N ASP A 36 -9.57 11.27 6.80
CA ASP A 36 -10.72 11.56 7.66
C ASP A 36 -11.38 10.27 8.13
N ARG A 37 -11.10 9.89 9.37
CA ARG A 37 -11.65 8.68 10.00
C ARG A 37 -13.16 8.74 10.26
N ASN A 38 -13.72 9.94 10.30
CA ASN A 38 -15.14 10.17 10.56
C ASN A 38 -15.94 10.40 9.28
N SER A 39 -15.28 10.45 8.12
CA SER A 39 -15.97 10.65 6.84
C SER A 39 -16.96 9.52 6.57
N SER A 40 -18.20 9.88 6.32
CA SER A 40 -19.26 8.99 5.82
C SER A 40 -19.64 9.33 4.37
N PHE A 41 -18.85 10.15 3.70
CA PHE A 41 -19.17 10.64 2.37
C PHE A 41 -19.34 9.47 1.38
N ASP A 42 -20.54 9.39 0.82
CA ASP A 42 -20.94 8.36 -0.14
C ASP A 42 -20.89 6.92 0.40
N LEU A 43 -20.97 6.74 1.71
CA LEU A 43 -21.15 5.42 2.30
C LEU A 43 -22.65 5.08 2.40
N PRO A 44 -23.05 3.84 2.09
CA PRO A 44 -24.40 3.37 2.36
C PRO A 44 -24.75 3.50 3.85
N GLU A 45 -26.06 3.60 4.14
CA GLU A 45 -26.54 3.65 5.52
C GLU A 45 -26.08 2.41 6.32
N GLY A 46 -25.64 2.61 7.54
CA GLY A 46 -25.11 1.57 8.43
C GLY A 46 -23.70 1.08 8.09
N VAL A 47 -23.08 1.64 7.06
CA VAL A 47 -21.72 1.28 6.66
C VAL A 47 -20.70 2.21 7.27
N SER A 48 -19.73 1.65 8.00
CA SER A 48 -18.66 2.40 8.65
C SER A 48 -17.47 2.64 7.73
N GLN A 49 -16.81 3.79 7.94
CA GLN A 49 -15.51 4.10 7.36
C GLN A 49 -14.44 3.13 7.85
N PHE A 50 -13.57 2.68 6.97
CA PHE A 50 -12.34 1.99 7.34
C PHE A 50 -11.22 2.31 6.36
N PHE A 51 -10.00 2.04 6.79
CA PHE A 51 -8.78 2.28 6.05
C PHE A 51 -7.97 1.00 5.92
N VAL A 52 -7.19 0.94 4.86
CA VAL A 52 -6.14 -0.05 4.68
C VAL A 52 -4.84 0.64 4.32
N ALA A 53 -3.72 0.12 4.79
CA ALA A 53 -2.40 0.51 4.31
C ALA A 53 -1.53 -0.74 4.13
N GLY A 54 -0.64 -0.72 3.15
CA GLY A 54 0.23 -1.86 2.89
C GLY A 54 1.43 -1.51 2.04
N ALA A 55 2.41 -2.41 2.04
CA ALA A 55 3.51 -2.41 1.09
C ALA A 55 3.32 -3.58 0.12
N PHE A 56 3.24 -3.26 -1.16
CA PHE A 56 3.22 -4.23 -2.24
C PHE A 56 4.62 -4.28 -2.86
N LEU A 57 5.28 -5.42 -2.73
CA LEU A 57 6.62 -5.63 -3.27
C LEU A 57 6.56 -6.37 -4.60
N VAL A 58 7.48 -6.05 -5.49
CA VAL A 58 7.65 -6.80 -6.74
C VAL A 58 8.24 -8.17 -6.40
N THR A 59 7.59 -9.23 -6.85
CA THR A 59 8.04 -10.60 -6.61
C THR A 59 9.32 -10.93 -7.37
N PRO A 60 10.14 -11.92 -6.91
CA PRO A 60 11.39 -12.28 -7.56
C PRO A 60 11.26 -12.70 -9.03
N ASP A 61 10.14 -13.33 -9.40
CA ASP A 61 9.80 -13.68 -10.79
C ASP A 61 9.36 -12.48 -11.65
N GLN A 62 9.13 -11.31 -11.04
CA GLN A 62 8.66 -10.08 -11.68
C GLN A 62 7.23 -10.15 -12.24
N ASP A 63 6.43 -11.13 -11.81
CA ASP A 63 5.08 -11.34 -12.34
C ASP A 63 3.99 -10.68 -11.48
N TRP A 64 4.32 -10.32 -10.22
CA TRP A 64 3.33 -9.87 -9.25
C TRP A 64 3.79 -8.69 -8.39
N HIS A 65 2.79 -7.91 -7.96
CA HIS A 65 2.87 -7.09 -6.76
C HIS A 65 2.30 -7.88 -5.59
N MET A 66 3.12 -8.24 -4.61
CA MET A 66 2.69 -9.01 -3.45
C MET A 66 2.53 -8.12 -2.22
N LEU A 67 1.35 -8.16 -1.59
CA LEU A 67 1.10 -7.50 -0.31
C LEU A 67 1.96 -8.18 0.77
N THR A 68 2.89 -7.41 1.32
CA THR A 68 3.85 -7.92 2.29
C THR A 68 3.56 -7.36 3.69
N ALA A 69 3.59 -6.05 3.86
CA ALA A 69 3.17 -5.42 5.11
C ALA A 69 1.73 -4.92 4.96
N SER A 70 0.83 -5.35 5.84
CA SER A 70 -0.59 -5.03 5.75
C SER A 70 -1.15 -4.47 7.07
N LEU A 71 -2.00 -3.45 6.97
CA LEU A 71 -2.75 -2.81 8.05
C LEU A 71 -4.19 -2.63 7.61
N GLY A 72 -5.15 -3.12 8.38
CA GLY A 72 -6.58 -3.02 8.07
C GLY A 72 -7.07 -3.93 6.94
N PHE A 73 -6.22 -4.69 6.29
CA PHE A 73 -6.64 -5.71 5.32
C PHE A 73 -7.27 -6.90 6.03
N PRO A 74 -8.27 -7.55 5.41
CA PRO A 74 -8.79 -8.83 5.90
C PRO A 74 -7.69 -9.90 5.91
N SER A 75 -7.75 -10.80 6.90
CA SER A 75 -6.73 -11.83 7.08
C SER A 75 -6.61 -12.79 5.91
N GLU A 76 -7.72 -13.09 5.23
CA GLU A 76 -7.74 -13.93 4.03
C GLU A 76 -7.06 -13.29 2.81
N GLN A 77 -6.74 -12.01 2.87
CA GLN A 77 -5.99 -11.29 1.85
C GLN A 77 -4.50 -11.09 2.22
N ASN A 78 -4.04 -11.79 3.23
CA ASN A 78 -2.61 -11.86 3.46
C ASN A 78 -1.91 -12.40 2.21
N ARG A 79 -0.73 -11.84 1.87
CA ARG A 79 -0.01 -12.21 0.64
C ARG A 79 -0.85 -12.06 -0.65
N LEU A 80 -1.77 -11.09 -0.68
CA LEU A 80 -2.49 -10.71 -1.91
C LEU A 80 -1.50 -10.42 -3.02
N MET A 81 -1.63 -11.12 -4.15
CA MET A 81 -0.79 -10.98 -5.33
C MET A 81 -1.61 -10.41 -6.49
N ILE A 82 -1.23 -9.21 -6.92
CA ILE A 82 -1.82 -8.49 -8.05
C ILE A 82 -0.89 -8.64 -9.25
N PRO A 83 -1.40 -8.95 -10.46
CA PRO A 83 -0.56 -9.01 -11.66
C PRO A 83 0.29 -7.75 -11.82
N ILE A 84 1.54 -7.90 -12.25
CA ILE A 84 2.55 -6.83 -12.23
C ILE A 84 2.14 -5.59 -13.02
N ASP A 85 1.39 -5.75 -14.10
CA ASP A 85 0.86 -4.66 -14.92
C ASP A 85 -0.62 -4.34 -14.60
N GLY A 86 -1.17 -4.96 -13.56
CA GLY A 86 -2.59 -4.84 -13.18
C GLY A 86 -2.95 -3.52 -12.51
N GLY A 87 -4.00 -2.87 -13.01
CA GLY A 87 -4.68 -1.73 -12.39
C GLY A 87 -3.77 -0.54 -12.05
N HIS A 88 -4.09 0.15 -10.97
CA HIS A 88 -3.31 1.30 -10.50
C HIS A 88 -1.91 0.93 -9.99
N PRO A 89 -1.69 -0.22 -9.34
CA PRO A 89 -0.34 -0.67 -9.00
C PRO A 89 0.57 -0.80 -10.22
N GLY A 90 0.10 -1.38 -11.32
CA GLY A 90 0.85 -1.50 -12.56
C GLY A 90 1.15 -0.14 -13.20
N ARG A 91 0.18 0.81 -13.15
CA ARG A 91 0.41 2.19 -13.61
C ARG A 91 1.54 2.88 -12.84
N VAL A 92 1.55 2.77 -11.51
CA VAL A 92 2.61 3.36 -10.67
C VAL A 92 3.98 2.76 -11.00
N ARG A 93 4.04 1.45 -11.23
CA ARG A 93 5.26 0.77 -11.68
C ARG A 93 5.74 1.30 -13.02
N ALA A 94 4.84 1.41 -14.00
CA ALA A 94 5.17 1.82 -15.36
C ALA A 94 5.66 3.28 -15.45
N THR A 95 5.09 4.17 -14.63
CA THR A 95 5.43 5.60 -14.65
C THR A 95 6.51 5.98 -13.64
N GLY A 96 6.69 5.19 -12.56
CA GLY A 96 7.53 5.58 -11.42
C GLY A 96 6.95 6.76 -10.61
N GLU A 97 5.72 7.17 -10.89
CA GLU A 97 5.08 8.32 -10.26
C GLU A 97 4.05 7.89 -9.21
N ALA A 98 3.96 8.68 -8.14
CA ALA A 98 2.92 8.48 -7.14
C ALA A 98 1.54 8.87 -7.70
N LEU A 99 0.52 8.13 -7.28
CA LEU A 99 -0.86 8.31 -7.74
C LEU A 99 -1.77 8.70 -6.56
N TYR A 100 -2.57 9.74 -6.75
CA TYR A 100 -3.59 10.18 -5.81
C TYR A 100 -4.97 10.12 -6.44
N LEU A 101 -5.85 9.37 -5.84
CA LEU A 101 -7.23 9.14 -6.25
C LEU A 101 -8.16 9.58 -5.11
N PRO A 102 -8.59 10.84 -5.09
CA PRO A 102 -9.58 11.30 -4.10
C PRO A 102 -10.93 10.60 -4.27
N ASP A 103 -11.30 10.29 -5.51
CA ASP A 103 -12.48 9.54 -5.88
C ASP A 103 -12.13 8.46 -6.91
N THR A 104 -12.13 7.20 -6.48
CA THR A 104 -11.85 6.06 -7.36
C THR A 104 -12.97 5.81 -8.38
N ASN A 105 -14.19 6.33 -8.15
CA ASN A 105 -15.29 6.22 -9.09
C ASN A 105 -15.10 7.14 -10.32
N ALA A 106 -14.36 8.25 -10.17
CA ALA A 106 -14.00 9.10 -11.30
C ALA A 106 -13.14 8.37 -12.34
N GLU A 107 -12.45 7.31 -11.93
CA GLU A 107 -11.68 6.39 -12.77
C GLU A 107 -12.49 5.12 -13.13
N ALA A 108 -13.83 5.19 -13.12
CA ALA A 108 -14.70 4.05 -13.42
C ALA A 108 -14.34 3.41 -14.78
N GLY A 109 -14.20 2.08 -14.78
CA GLY A 109 -13.71 1.32 -15.95
C GLY A 109 -12.17 1.14 -15.97
N LYS A 110 -11.41 1.94 -15.21
CA LYS A 110 -9.95 1.78 -15.06
C LYS A 110 -9.56 1.23 -13.69
N PHE A 111 -10.41 1.45 -12.68
CA PHE A 111 -10.18 0.95 -11.32
C PHE A 111 -10.67 -0.49 -11.20
N LYS A 112 -9.73 -1.41 -11.04
CA LYS A 112 -10.05 -2.80 -10.69
C LYS A 112 -10.09 -2.97 -9.17
N GLN A 113 -11.16 -3.59 -8.70
CA GLN A 113 -11.34 -3.92 -7.29
C GLN A 113 -10.56 -5.20 -6.97
N TYR A 114 -9.55 -5.09 -6.11
CA TYR A 114 -8.80 -6.26 -5.63
C TYR A 114 -9.21 -6.72 -4.23
N LEU A 115 -9.82 -5.83 -3.44
CA LEU A 115 -10.37 -6.19 -2.14
C LEU A 115 -11.71 -6.90 -2.31
N LYS A 116 -11.85 -8.11 -1.73
CA LYS A 116 -13.10 -8.88 -1.79
C LYS A 116 -14.23 -8.23 -1.00
N THR A 117 -13.91 -7.53 0.07
CA THR A 117 -14.88 -7.12 1.10
C THR A 117 -15.47 -5.75 0.90
N ALA A 118 -14.78 -4.84 0.22
CA ALA A 118 -15.28 -3.49 -0.01
C ALA A 118 -14.55 -2.77 -1.14
N ARG A 119 -15.30 -1.98 -1.90
CA ARG A 119 -14.71 -1.01 -2.81
C ARG A 119 -14.13 0.14 -2.01
N MET A 120 -12.88 0.47 -2.26
CA MET A 120 -12.24 1.65 -1.68
C MET A 120 -12.64 2.88 -2.47
N GLY A 121 -13.05 3.95 -1.79
CA GLY A 121 -13.52 5.19 -2.41
C GLY A 121 -12.42 6.20 -2.69
N SER A 122 -11.32 6.20 -1.91
CA SER A 122 -10.13 7.01 -2.15
C SER A 122 -8.85 6.20 -1.93
N ALA A 123 -7.78 6.52 -2.66
CA ALA A 123 -6.52 5.79 -2.57
C ALA A 123 -5.30 6.66 -2.89
N ILE A 124 -4.17 6.30 -2.29
CA ILE A 124 -2.85 6.85 -2.57
C ILE A 124 -1.90 5.68 -2.79
N TYR A 125 -1.09 5.77 -3.85
CA TYR A 125 -0.01 4.84 -4.16
C TYR A 125 1.28 5.65 -4.27
N ALA A 126 2.35 5.21 -3.63
CA ALA A 126 3.65 5.87 -3.72
C ALA A 126 4.76 4.86 -3.98
N PRO A 127 5.56 5.02 -5.06
CA PRO A 127 6.56 4.06 -5.49
C PRO A 127 7.74 4.00 -4.52
N MET A 128 8.19 2.80 -4.23
CA MET A 128 9.44 2.49 -3.55
C MET A 128 10.51 2.28 -4.61
N ILE A 129 11.39 3.26 -4.78
CA ILE A 129 12.50 3.23 -5.74
C ILE A 129 13.80 3.06 -4.96
N TRP A 130 14.63 2.10 -5.38
CA TRP A 130 15.95 1.88 -4.81
C TRP A 130 16.99 1.75 -5.93
N GLN A 131 18.03 2.59 -5.91
CA GLN A 131 19.07 2.63 -6.95
C GLN A 131 18.49 2.67 -8.38
N GLY A 132 17.45 3.50 -8.57
CA GLY A 132 16.78 3.66 -9.86
C GLY A 132 15.83 2.52 -10.26
N LYS A 133 15.69 1.48 -9.43
CA LYS A 133 14.78 0.35 -9.69
C LYS A 133 13.52 0.47 -8.86
N PHE A 134 12.37 0.20 -9.46
CA PHE A 134 11.12 0.03 -8.76
C PHE A 134 11.12 -1.33 -8.03
N ILE A 135 11.10 -1.31 -6.71
CA ILE A 135 11.11 -2.53 -5.87
C ILE A 135 9.73 -2.82 -5.25
N GLY A 136 8.80 -1.88 -5.36
CA GLY A 136 7.46 -2.00 -4.81
C GLY A 136 6.80 -0.63 -4.66
N GLN A 137 5.73 -0.60 -3.88
CA GLN A 137 5.01 0.63 -3.57
C GLN A 137 4.33 0.52 -2.21
N ILE A 138 4.16 1.63 -1.54
CA ILE A 138 3.27 1.74 -0.38
C ILE A 138 1.91 2.28 -0.83
N VAL A 139 0.87 1.77 -0.21
CA VAL A 139 -0.51 2.09 -0.53
C VAL A 139 -1.26 2.49 0.74
N MET A 140 -2.13 3.46 0.63
CA MET A 140 -3.15 3.75 1.62
C MET A 140 -4.48 3.98 0.90
N ALA A 141 -5.55 3.37 1.40
CA ALA A 141 -6.87 3.55 0.85
C ALA A 141 -7.92 3.66 1.95
N ALA A 142 -9.00 4.36 1.64
CA ALA A 142 -10.14 4.58 2.52
C ALA A 142 -11.44 4.20 1.82
N ARG A 143 -12.42 3.68 2.57
CA ARG A 143 -13.70 3.26 2.02
C ARG A 143 -14.51 4.44 1.50
N ALA A 144 -14.60 5.54 2.25
CA ALA A 144 -15.27 6.74 1.80
C ALA A 144 -14.46 7.49 0.74
N ARG A 145 -15.17 8.05 -0.26
CA ARG A 145 -14.57 8.95 -1.25
C ARG A 145 -14.13 10.26 -0.57
N ASN A 146 -13.15 10.93 -1.16
CA ASN A 146 -12.65 12.23 -0.71
C ASN A 146 -12.19 12.27 0.76
N SER A 147 -11.87 11.13 1.36
CA SER A 147 -11.41 11.04 2.74
C SER A 147 -9.88 10.99 2.90
N LEU A 148 -9.14 10.91 1.81
CA LEU A 148 -7.71 11.17 1.76
C LEU A 148 -7.47 12.53 1.09
N TYR A 149 -6.52 13.31 1.57
CA TYR A 149 -6.31 14.70 1.17
C TYR A 149 -4.95 14.93 0.50
N PRO A 150 -4.73 16.05 -0.20
CA PRO A 150 -3.43 16.38 -0.80
C PRO A 150 -2.26 16.38 0.20
N LYS A 151 -2.50 16.74 1.46
CA LYS A 151 -1.50 16.65 2.55
C LYS A 151 -1.09 15.21 2.84
N ASP A 152 -2.05 14.27 2.78
CA ASP A 152 -1.82 12.85 3.00
C ASP A 152 -1.01 12.26 1.84
N PHE A 153 -1.31 12.70 0.62
CA PHE A 153 -0.54 12.36 -0.57
C PHE A 153 0.92 12.82 -0.47
N ALA A 154 1.15 14.06 -0.04
CA ALA A 154 2.51 14.57 0.15
C ALA A 154 3.29 13.76 1.20
N LEU A 155 2.64 13.36 2.29
CA LEU A 155 3.23 12.54 3.34
C LEU A 155 3.55 11.11 2.86
N MET A 156 2.63 10.46 2.14
CA MET A 156 2.87 9.13 1.57
C MET A 156 4.02 9.15 0.55
N ARG A 157 4.14 10.21 -0.26
CA ARG A 157 5.28 10.39 -1.16
C ARG A 157 6.60 10.51 -0.41
N ALA A 158 6.62 11.21 0.73
CA ALA A 158 7.81 11.31 1.57
C ALA A 158 8.13 10.00 2.31
N ALA A 159 7.11 9.21 2.65
CA ALA A 159 7.27 7.91 3.31
C ALA A 159 7.84 6.82 2.39
N ALA A 160 7.57 6.86 1.09
CA ALA A 160 7.96 5.79 0.17
C ALA A 160 9.49 5.58 0.08
N PRO A 161 10.34 6.61 -0.08
CA PRO A 161 11.80 6.44 -0.04
C PRO A 161 12.31 5.98 1.34
N LEU A 162 11.68 6.41 2.45
CA LEU A 162 11.99 5.90 3.78
C LEU A 162 11.69 4.41 3.88
N ALA A 163 10.52 3.99 3.41
CA ALA A 163 10.11 2.57 3.38
C ALA A 163 11.10 1.73 2.55
N ALA A 164 11.49 2.23 1.36
CA ALA A 164 12.47 1.56 0.52
C ALA A 164 13.83 1.40 1.22
N ALA A 165 14.36 2.48 1.81
CA ALA A 165 15.63 2.46 2.52
C ALA A 165 15.61 1.52 3.73
N VAL A 166 14.57 1.59 4.56
CA VAL A 166 14.38 0.70 5.72
C VAL A 166 14.31 -0.76 5.28
N TYR A 167 13.49 -1.06 4.27
CA TYR A 167 13.32 -2.42 3.77
C TYR A 167 14.66 -3.01 3.30
N VAL A 168 15.41 -2.27 2.47
CA VAL A 168 16.69 -2.75 1.95
C VAL A 168 17.74 -2.85 3.07
N ALA A 169 17.83 -1.87 3.97
CA ALA A 169 18.75 -1.90 5.10
C ALA A 169 18.54 -3.09 6.05
N LYS A 170 17.31 -3.62 6.11
CA LYS A 170 16.96 -4.83 6.89
C LYS A 170 17.16 -6.14 6.09
N GLY A 171 17.78 -6.09 4.91
CA GLY A 171 18.01 -7.28 4.07
C GLY A 171 16.75 -7.77 3.37
N GLY A 172 15.83 -6.85 3.07
CA GLY A 172 14.51 -7.18 2.54
C GLY A 172 14.52 -7.85 1.17
N LEU A 173 15.47 -7.51 0.31
CA LEU A 173 15.57 -8.11 -1.02
C LEU A 173 15.88 -9.62 -0.93
N GLU A 174 16.86 -9.99 -0.13
CA GLU A 174 17.26 -11.39 0.11
C GLU A 174 16.20 -12.14 0.92
N TRP A 175 15.55 -11.46 1.87
CA TRP A 175 14.44 -12.01 2.63
C TRP A 175 13.28 -12.38 1.70
N LEU A 176 12.92 -11.51 0.76
CA LEU A 176 11.83 -11.76 -0.20
C LEU A 176 12.12 -12.97 -1.08
N VAL A 177 13.34 -13.11 -1.57
CA VAL A 177 13.76 -14.28 -2.38
C VAL A 177 13.61 -15.58 -1.59
N LYS A 178 13.98 -15.58 -0.31
CA LYS A 178 13.89 -16.77 0.56
C LYS A 178 12.46 -17.16 0.92
N MET A 179 11.57 -16.18 1.05
CA MET A 179 10.18 -16.44 1.44
C MET A 179 9.24 -16.69 0.25
N TYR A 180 9.69 -16.41 -0.97
CA TYR A 180 8.87 -16.56 -2.18
C TYR A 180 9.05 -17.94 -2.83
N PRO A 181 7.98 -18.57 -3.35
CA PRO A 181 6.57 -18.17 -3.20
C PRO A 181 6.04 -18.53 -1.79
N PRO A 182 5.24 -17.64 -1.17
CA PRO A 182 4.66 -17.96 0.13
C PRO A 182 3.58 -19.03 0.00
N VAL A 183 3.46 -19.86 1.04
CA VAL A 183 2.48 -20.96 1.09
C VAL A 183 1.03 -20.46 1.07
N ASP A 184 0.82 -19.27 1.63
CA ASP A 184 -0.49 -18.61 1.79
C ASP A 184 -0.79 -17.54 0.70
N ALA A 185 -0.10 -17.62 -0.44
CA ALA A 185 -0.30 -16.66 -1.54
C ALA A 185 -1.74 -16.65 -2.05
N TYR A 186 -2.34 -15.47 -2.04
CA TYR A 186 -3.65 -15.22 -2.64
C TYR A 186 -3.50 -14.51 -3.99
N LYS A 187 -3.57 -15.26 -5.08
CA LYS A 187 -3.46 -14.73 -6.45
C LYS A 187 -4.80 -14.24 -6.96
N VAL A 188 -4.84 -12.98 -7.40
CA VAL A 188 -6.01 -12.44 -8.11
C VAL A 188 -5.99 -12.98 -9.54
N SER A 189 -7.05 -13.71 -9.92
CA SER A 189 -7.21 -14.14 -11.30
C SER A 189 -7.49 -12.94 -12.22
N PRO A 190 -6.81 -12.82 -13.37
CA PRO A 190 -7.14 -11.81 -14.37
C PRO A 190 -8.58 -11.95 -14.92
N GLU A 191 -9.16 -13.16 -14.87
CA GLU A 191 -10.48 -13.50 -15.42
C GLU A 191 -11.63 -13.19 -14.45
N GLY A 192 -11.34 -12.92 -13.18
CA GLY A 192 -12.32 -12.62 -12.13
C GLY A 192 -12.48 -11.13 -11.84
N LEU A 193 -12.08 -10.26 -12.76
CA LEU A 193 -12.05 -8.80 -12.60
C LEU A 193 -12.94 -8.10 -13.62
#